data_1cc9b39b26b3a99158f926c6ef56dbb2
#
_entry.id   1cc9b39b26b3a99158f926c6ef56dbb2
#
_cell.length_a   1.000
_cell.length_b   1.000
_cell.length_c   1.000
_cell.angle_alpha   90.00
_cell.angle_beta   90.00
_cell.angle_gamma   90.00
#
_symmetry.space_group_name_H-M   'P 1'
#
loop_
_entity.id
_entity.type
_entity.pdbx_description
1 polymer ?
#
loop_
_entity_poly.entity_id
_entity_poly.type
_entity_poly.pdbx_seq_one_letter_code
_entity_poly.pdbx_strand_id
1 'polypeptide(L)'
;MFFIVLLFLLLFLYLIFICPNLARRKMMEPFFHTEFAHRGLFSDARAIPENSMKAFQEAVRQHVGIELDVHLTKDEKVVVFHDDTLTRMCQIDALIEETSYEDLQKLYLNHTSEKIPLLSDVLSYVNGRVPLLIELKTSYKKHQTLS
;
A
#
# COMPACT_ATOMS: atom_id res chain seq x y z
N MET A 1 2.51 -16.97 -49.13
CA MET A 1 2.56 -15.50 -48.95
C MET A 1 1.46 -14.99 -48.01
N PHE A 2 0.18 -15.34 -48.17
CA PHE A 2 -0.95 -14.92 -47.31
C PHE A 2 -0.74 -15.25 -45.83
N PHE A 3 -0.36 -16.47 -45.47
CA PHE A 3 -0.14 -16.88 -44.06
C PHE A 3 0.99 -16.12 -43.37
N ILE A 4 2.04 -15.75 -44.10
CA ILE A 4 3.17 -14.97 -43.58
C ILE A 4 2.71 -13.53 -43.25
N VAL A 5 1.94 -12.92 -44.16
CA VAL A 5 1.36 -11.58 -43.95
C VAL A 5 0.41 -11.57 -42.75
N LEU A 6 -0.45 -12.58 -42.65
CA LEU A 6 -1.37 -12.75 -41.53
C LEU A 6 -0.62 -12.89 -40.20
N LEU A 7 0.45 -13.70 -40.18
CA LEU A 7 1.27 -13.88 -38.96
C LEU A 7 1.92 -12.56 -38.53
N PHE A 8 2.49 -11.78 -39.46
CA PHE A 8 3.05 -10.47 -39.13
C PHE A 8 1.98 -9.49 -38.65
N LEU A 9 0.79 -9.50 -39.21
CA LEU A 9 -0.33 -8.66 -38.76
C LEU A 9 -0.74 -9.04 -37.33
N LEU A 10 -0.89 -10.33 -37.02
CA LEU A 10 -1.23 -10.80 -35.68
C LEU A 10 -0.14 -10.43 -34.66
N LEU A 11 1.14 -10.62 -35.03
CA LEU A 11 2.26 -10.22 -34.18
C LEU A 11 2.27 -8.70 -33.94
N PHE A 12 2.03 -7.91 -34.97
CA PHE A 12 1.95 -6.44 -34.86
C PHE A 12 0.81 -6.00 -33.93
N LEU A 13 -0.38 -6.56 -34.10
CA LEU A 13 -1.51 -6.31 -33.19
C LEU A 13 -1.19 -6.72 -31.76
N TYR A 14 -0.61 -7.89 -31.56
CA TYR A 14 -0.16 -8.35 -30.24
C TYR A 14 0.81 -7.36 -29.60
N LEU A 15 1.83 -6.90 -30.34
CA LEU A 15 2.79 -5.91 -29.83
C LEU A 15 2.13 -4.57 -29.48
N ILE A 16 1.12 -4.13 -30.23
CA ILE A 16 0.34 -2.92 -29.89
C ILE A 16 -0.41 -3.11 -28.56
N PHE A 17 -1.02 -4.29 -28.35
CA PHE A 17 -1.78 -4.55 -27.11
C PHE A 17 -0.90 -4.64 -25.87
N ILE A 18 0.33 -5.16 -25.98
CA ILE A 18 1.26 -5.28 -24.85
C ILE A 18 2.20 -4.08 -24.71
N CYS A 19 2.23 -3.19 -25.71
CA CYS A 19 3.10 -2.02 -25.67
C CYS A 19 2.71 -1.06 -24.52
N PRO A 20 3.66 -0.70 -23.64
CA PRO A 20 3.40 0.29 -22.61
C PRO A 20 2.90 1.60 -23.22
N ASN A 21 1.91 2.21 -22.55
CA ASN A 21 1.40 3.52 -22.99
C ASN A 21 2.47 4.62 -22.80
N LEU A 22 3.22 4.88 -23.84
CA LEU A 22 4.34 5.86 -23.86
C LEU A 22 3.87 7.29 -23.53
N ALA A 23 2.60 7.61 -23.80
CA ALA A 23 2.04 8.92 -23.45
C ALA A 23 1.97 9.13 -21.92
N ARG A 24 1.87 8.05 -21.14
CA ARG A 24 1.86 8.10 -19.68
C ARG A 24 3.25 8.05 -19.04
N ARG A 25 4.33 7.93 -19.83
CA ARG A 25 5.70 7.83 -19.31
C ARG A 25 6.05 9.01 -18.38
N LYS A 26 5.64 10.22 -18.71
CA LYS A 26 5.86 11.40 -17.86
C LYS A 26 5.19 11.30 -16.49
N MET A 27 4.04 10.62 -16.41
CA MET A 27 3.35 10.40 -15.12
C MET A 27 4.12 9.42 -14.23
N MET A 28 4.92 8.53 -14.84
CA MET A 28 5.74 7.54 -14.12
C MET A 28 7.12 8.09 -13.74
N GLU A 29 7.51 9.28 -14.23
CA GLU A 29 8.82 9.87 -13.96
C GLU A 29 9.15 9.99 -12.46
N PRO A 30 8.21 10.37 -11.57
CA PRO A 30 8.47 10.43 -10.13
C PRO A 30 8.80 9.07 -9.49
N PHE A 31 8.49 7.97 -10.18
CA PHE A 31 8.73 6.61 -9.68
C PHE A 31 10.04 6.01 -10.22
N PHE A 32 10.64 6.61 -11.27
CA PHE A 32 11.91 6.15 -11.79
C PHE A 32 13.05 6.58 -10.85
N HIS A 33 13.92 5.62 -10.54
CA HIS A 33 15.08 5.83 -9.66
C HIS A 33 14.72 6.27 -8.23
N THR A 34 13.47 6.03 -7.80
CA THR A 34 13.03 6.29 -6.43
C THR A 34 13.13 5.02 -5.62
N GLU A 35 13.81 5.08 -4.49
CA GLU A 35 13.77 4.03 -3.48
C GLU A 35 12.44 4.13 -2.72
N PHE A 36 11.84 2.98 -2.40
CA PHE A 36 10.62 2.91 -1.63
C PHE A 36 10.88 2.27 -0.28
N ALA A 37 10.48 2.96 0.78
CA ALA A 37 10.46 2.43 2.14
C ALA A 37 9.24 1.51 2.28
N HIS A 38 9.46 0.20 2.33
CA HIS A 38 8.44 -0.82 2.55
C HIS A 38 7.79 -0.61 3.92
N ARG A 39 6.49 -0.32 3.95
CA ARG A 39 5.68 0.06 5.12
C ARG A 39 6.18 1.32 5.84
N GLY A 40 6.75 2.26 5.07
CA GLY A 40 7.41 3.45 5.61
C GLY A 40 8.83 3.19 6.11
N LEU A 41 9.51 4.25 6.53
CA LEU A 41 10.89 4.16 7.04
C LEU A 41 10.87 3.83 8.54
N PHE A 42 10.43 2.60 8.86
CA PHE A 42 10.31 2.10 10.22
C PHE A 42 11.65 1.64 10.82
N SER A 43 11.72 1.53 12.14
CA SER A 43 12.92 1.06 12.87
C SER A 43 12.56 0.63 14.28
N ASP A 44 12.72 -0.65 14.60
CA ASP A 44 12.50 -1.17 15.95
C ASP A 44 13.42 -0.51 16.98
N ALA A 45 14.70 -0.30 16.62
CA ALA A 45 15.67 0.35 17.49
C ALA A 45 15.31 1.79 17.90
N ARG A 46 14.47 2.47 17.07
CA ARG A 46 14.00 3.84 17.33
C ARG A 46 12.53 3.88 17.78
N ALA A 47 11.91 2.73 18.03
CA ALA A 47 10.49 2.61 18.34
C ALA A 47 9.60 3.33 17.31
N ILE A 48 9.89 3.09 16.02
CA ILE A 48 9.11 3.56 14.89
C ILE A 48 8.49 2.34 14.24
N PRO A 49 7.21 2.02 14.50
CA PRO A 49 6.58 0.83 13.93
C PRO A 49 6.27 0.99 12.45
N GLU A 50 6.22 -0.13 11.73
CA GLU A 50 5.78 -0.18 10.33
C GLU A 50 4.36 0.37 10.18
N ASN A 51 4.03 0.89 9.00
CA ASN A 51 2.70 1.44 8.66
C ASN A 51 2.18 2.47 9.68
N SER A 52 3.08 3.21 10.35
CA SER A 52 2.74 4.28 11.29
C SER A 52 2.95 5.67 10.70
N MET A 53 2.26 6.67 11.25
CA MET A 53 2.49 8.07 10.85
C MET A 53 3.94 8.48 11.01
N LYS A 54 4.61 8.03 12.07
CA LYS A 54 6.03 8.34 12.33
C LYS A 54 6.95 7.74 11.28
N ALA A 55 6.68 6.51 10.80
CA ALA A 55 7.44 5.88 9.71
C ALA A 55 7.29 6.65 8.39
N PHE A 56 6.08 7.17 8.10
CA PHE A 56 5.82 7.97 6.92
C PHE A 56 6.45 9.36 7.01
N GLN A 57 6.41 9.98 8.19
CA GLN A 57 7.10 11.25 8.45
C GLN A 57 8.60 11.14 8.22
N GLU A 58 9.21 10.04 8.67
CA GLU A 58 10.63 9.78 8.47
C GLU A 58 10.97 9.57 6.99
N ALA A 59 10.15 8.82 6.24
CA ALA A 59 10.33 8.63 4.80
C ALA A 59 10.24 9.96 4.03
N VAL A 60 9.23 10.78 4.33
CA VAL A 60 9.09 12.12 3.72
C VAL A 60 10.28 13.03 4.04
N ARG A 61 10.77 13.00 5.29
CA ARG A 61 11.94 13.79 5.71
C ARG A 61 13.20 13.41 4.95
N GLN A 62 13.35 12.14 4.58
CA GLN A 62 14.49 11.63 3.83
C GLN A 62 14.27 11.60 2.31
N HIS A 63 13.13 12.11 1.82
CA HIS A 63 12.77 12.10 0.40
C HIS A 63 12.72 10.71 -0.22
N VAL A 64 12.35 9.70 0.56
CA VAL A 64 12.16 8.30 0.13
C VAL A 64 10.70 8.07 -0.19
N GLY A 65 10.40 7.38 -1.29
CA GLY A 65 9.05 6.93 -1.62
C GLY A 65 8.49 6.02 -0.52
N ILE A 66 7.18 5.96 -0.40
CA ILE A 66 6.52 5.14 0.61
C ILE A 66 5.72 4.04 -0.07
N GLU A 67 5.96 2.81 0.33
CA GLU A 67 5.02 1.72 0.12
C GLU A 67 4.24 1.52 1.40
N LEU A 68 2.94 1.24 1.30
CA LEU A 68 2.04 1.02 2.43
C LEU A 68 0.88 0.09 2.07
N ASP A 69 0.34 -0.57 3.08
CA ASP A 69 -0.76 -1.53 2.95
C ASP A 69 -2.07 -0.94 3.50
N VAL A 70 -3.20 -1.20 2.85
CA VAL A 70 -4.49 -0.71 3.33
C VAL A 70 -5.53 -1.81 3.46
N HIS A 71 -6.32 -1.70 4.51
CA HIS A 71 -7.50 -2.51 4.79
C HIS A 71 -8.75 -1.66 4.91
N LEU A 72 -9.90 -2.31 4.73
CA LEU A 72 -11.20 -1.74 5.06
C LEU A 72 -11.63 -2.21 6.45
N THR A 73 -12.03 -1.29 7.32
CA THR A 73 -12.57 -1.61 8.65
C THR A 73 -14.04 -2.04 8.57
N LYS A 74 -14.61 -2.52 9.68
CA LYS A 74 -16.02 -2.88 9.79
C LYS A 74 -16.99 -1.73 9.43
N ASP A 75 -16.60 -0.50 9.75
CA ASP A 75 -17.35 0.74 9.45
C ASP A 75 -16.86 1.44 8.18
N GLU A 76 -16.27 0.67 7.25
CA GLU A 76 -15.88 1.12 5.90
C GLU A 76 -14.86 2.27 5.89
N LYS A 77 -14.01 2.37 6.91
CA LYS A 77 -12.87 3.29 6.91
C LYS A 77 -11.65 2.60 6.28
N VAL A 78 -10.90 3.34 5.46
CA VAL A 78 -9.65 2.83 4.91
C VAL A 78 -8.52 3.17 5.86
N VAL A 79 -7.92 2.14 6.46
CA VAL A 79 -6.82 2.24 7.42
C VAL A 79 -5.53 1.67 6.84
N VAL A 80 -4.39 2.14 7.35
CA VAL A 80 -3.08 1.64 6.92
C VAL A 80 -2.58 0.60 7.90
N PHE A 81 -2.51 -0.65 7.43
CA PHE A 81 -2.11 -1.80 8.23
C PHE A 81 -1.80 -2.97 7.29
N HIS A 82 -0.88 -3.88 7.67
CA HIS A 82 -0.48 -4.98 6.78
C HIS A 82 -1.26 -6.27 7.00
N ASP A 83 -1.39 -6.72 8.26
CA ASP A 83 -1.90 -8.07 8.57
C ASP A 83 -3.43 -8.10 8.56
N ASP A 84 -4.04 -9.24 8.26
CA ASP A 84 -5.48 -9.45 8.40
C ASP A 84 -5.92 -9.41 9.87
N THR A 85 -5.01 -9.77 10.81
CA THR A 85 -5.27 -9.80 12.25
C THR A 85 -4.47 -8.75 13.01
N LEU A 86 -5.00 -8.29 14.12
CA LEU A 86 -4.36 -7.32 15.02
C LEU A 86 -3.32 -7.95 15.95
N THR A 87 -3.14 -9.27 15.89
CA THR A 87 -2.37 -10.04 16.89
C THR A 87 -0.91 -9.60 16.95
N ARG A 88 -0.21 -9.52 15.83
CA ARG A 88 1.24 -9.24 15.80
C ARG A 88 1.56 -7.81 16.28
N MET A 89 0.82 -6.85 15.79
CA MET A 89 1.15 -5.42 16.03
C MET A 89 0.43 -4.82 17.23
N CYS A 90 -0.75 -5.35 17.59
CA CYS A 90 -1.60 -4.78 18.66
C CYS A 90 -1.87 -5.76 19.80
N GLN A 91 -1.41 -7.02 19.76
CA GLN A 91 -1.61 -8.10 20.74
C GLN A 91 -3.09 -8.41 21.02
N ILE A 92 -3.96 -8.16 20.05
CA ILE A 92 -5.40 -8.45 20.13
C ILE A 92 -5.75 -9.51 19.09
N ASP A 93 -6.42 -10.57 19.53
CA ASP A 93 -6.92 -11.63 18.63
C ASP A 93 -8.25 -11.19 18.00
N ALA A 94 -8.15 -10.39 16.95
CA ALA A 94 -9.29 -9.89 16.18
C ALA A 94 -8.87 -9.63 14.72
N LEU A 95 -9.86 -9.67 13.80
CA LEU A 95 -9.68 -9.29 12.41
C LEU A 95 -9.87 -7.77 12.25
N ILE A 96 -9.01 -7.14 11.46
CA ILE A 96 -9.11 -5.71 11.19
C ILE A 96 -10.43 -5.36 10.48
N GLU A 97 -10.89 -6.20 9.56
CA GLU A 97 -12.15 -6.01 8.81
C GLU A 97 -13.42 -6.18 9.68
N GLU A 98 -13.30 -6.77 10.89
CA GLU A 98 -14.40 -6.93 11.85
C GLU A 98 -14.36 -5.90 12.98
N THR A 99 -13.32 -5.05 13.02
CA THR A 99 -13.11 -4.03 14.06
C THR A 99 -13.48 -2.64 13.51
N SER A 100 -14.18 -1.84 14.30
CA SER A 100 -14.48 -0.45 13.94
C SER A 100 -13.23 0.44 14.06
N TYR A 101 -13.20 1.54 13.29
CA TYR A 101 -12.08 2.49 13.41
C TYR A 101 -11.98 3.10 14.82
N GLU A 102 -13.10 3.35 15.48
CA GLU A 102 -13.12 3.84 16.86
C GLU A 102 -12.41 2.87 17.82
N ASP A 103 -12.63 1.55 17.66
CA ASP A 103 -11.98 0.55 18.49
C ASP A 103 -10.49 0.41 18.13
N LEU A 104 -10.12 0.49 16.85
CA LEU A 104 -8.72 0.53 16.42
C LEU A 104 -7.96 1.70 17.05
N GLN A 105 -8.61 2.85 17.24
CA GLN A 105 -7.98 4.03 17.85
C GLN A 105 -7.69 3.88 19.36
N LYS A 106 -8.18 2.83 20.01
CA LYS A 106 -7.83 2.47 21.40
C LYS A 106 -6.54 1.66 21.48
N LEU A 107 -6.08 1.10 20.35
CA LEU A 107 -4.91 0.23 20.24
C LEU A 107 -3.65 1.00 19.88
N TYR A 108 -2.51 0.43 20.22
CA TYR A 108 -1.19 0.97 19.91
C TYR A 108 -0.36 -0.05 19.12
N LEU A 109 0.46 0.44 18.21
CA LEU A 109 1.33 -0.37 17.36
C LEU A 109 2.60 -0.75 18.13
N ASN A 110 2.88 -2.05 18.22
CA ASN A 110 4.16 -2.61 18.70
C ASN A 110 4.70 -1.94 19.98
N HIS A 111 3.84 -1.81 21.01
CA HIS A 111 4.18 -1.21 22.32
C HIS A 111 4.68 0.25 22.25
N THR A 112 4.37 0.98 21.20
CA THR A 112 4.72 2.40 21.06
C THR A 112 3.51 3.30 21.38
N SER A 113 3.63 4.61 21.16
CA SER A 113 2.51 5.56 21.21
C SER A 113 1.80 5.73 19.86
N GLU A 114 2.30 5.07 18.80
CA GLU A 114 1.73 5.16 17.46
C GLU A 114 0.43 4.34 17.36
N LYS A 115 -0.49 4.83 16.55
CA LYS A 115 -1.79 4.21 16.28
C LYS A 115 -1.92 3.83 14.82
N ILE A 116 -2.91 3.00 14.51
CA ILE A 116 -3.27 2.67 13.12
C ILE A 116 -3.82 3.93 12.45
N PRO A 117 -3.16 4.48 11.40
CA PRO A 117 -3.61 5.71 10.77
C PRO A 117 -4.71 5.46 9.73
N LEU A 118 -5.55 6.47 9.48
CA LEU A 118 -6.38 6.52 8.28
C LEU A 118 -5.51 6.79 7.05
N LEU A 119 -5.87 6.19 5.92
CA LEU A 119 -5.23 6.51 4.64
C LEU A 119 -5.38 8.00 4.30
N SER A 120 -6.54 8.61 4.59
CA SER A 120 -6.77 10.05 4.37
C SER A 120 -5.77 10.94 5.10
N ASP A 121 -5.40 10.58 6.33
CA ASP A 121 -4.44 11.34 7.13
C ASP A 121 -3.03 11.21 6.55
N VAL A 122 -2.66 10.00 6.12
CA VAL A 122 -1.38 9.75 5.44
C VAL A 122 -1.29 10.54 4.14
N LEU A 123 -2.34 10.47 3.29
CA LEU A 123 -2.38 11.22 2.02
C LEU A 123 -2.29 12.73 2.25
N SER A 124 -3.01 13.25 3.25
CA SER A 124 -2.98 14.68 3.61
C SER A 124 -1.59 15.09 4.10
N TYR A 125 -0.95 14.25 4.89
CA TYR A 125 0.42 14.51 5.36
C TYR A 125 1.44 14.45 4.22
N VAL A 126 1.41 13.39 3.39
CA VAL A 126 2.36 13.23 2.28
C VAL A 126 2.19 14.33 1.23
N ASN A 127 0.96 14.68 0.87
CA ASN A 127 0.61 15.80 0.00
C ASN A 127 1.53 15.94 -1.24
N GLY A 128 1.81 14.81 -1.91
CA GLY A 128 2.63 14.78 -3.13
C GLY A 128 4.14 15.01 -2.94
N ARG A 129 4.65 15.07 -1.71
CA ARG A 129 6.09 15.31 -1.43
C ARG A 129 6.98 14.13 -1.80
N VAL A 130 6.46 12.92 -1.73
CA VAL A 130 7.12 11.68 -2.16
C VAL A 130 6.09 10.79 -2.88
N PRO A 131 6.53 9.91 -3.80
CA PRO A 131 5.62 8.97 -4.44
C PRO A 131 5.13 7.91 -3.45
N LEU A 132 3.88 7.46 -3.65
CA LEU A 132 3.23 6.43 -2.86
C LEU A 132 2.95 5.20 -3.72
N LEU A 133 3.23 4.02 -3.17
CA LEU A 133 2.79 2.72 -3.67
C LEU A 133 1.82 2.13 -2.64
N ILE A 134 0.56 1.94 -3.02
CA ILE A 134 -0.49 1.50 -2.10
C ILE A 134 -0.91 0.09 -2.47
N GLU A 135 -0.70 -0.86 -1.56
CA GLU A 135 -1.20 -2.23 -1.69
C GLU A 135 -2.60 -2.34 -1.08
N LEU A 136 -3.56 -2.78 -1.89
CA LEU A 136 -4.92 -3.05 -1.43
C LEU A 136 -5.01 -4.49 -0.91
N LYS A 137 -5.21 -4.66 0.40
CA LYS A 137 -5.44 -5.99 0.97
C LYS A 137 -6.89 -6.43 0.70
N THR A 138 -7.05 -7.68 0.32
CA THR A 138 -8.38 -8.27 0.11
C THR A 138 -8.92 -8.81 1.43
N SER A 139 -10.27 -8.83 1.56
CA SER A 139 -10.92 -9.36 2.76
C SER A 139 -10.54 -10.83 3.03
N TYR A 140 -10.18 -11.13 4.28
CA TYR A 140 -9.88 -12.47 4.77
C TYR A 140 -11.00 -13.49 4.48
N LYS A 141 -12.26 -13.07 4.62
CA LYS A 141 -13.44 -13.91 4.33
C LYS A 141 -13.50 -14.36 2.86
N LYS A 142 -13.03 -13.53 1.94
CA LYS A 142 -13.03 -13.86 0.50
C LYS A 142 -12.02 -14.96 0.16
N HIS A 143 -10.92 -15.07 0.90
CA HIS A 143 -9.92 -16.12 0.73
C HIS A 143 -10.42 -17.49 1.18
N GLN A 144 -11.21 -17.57 2.25
CA GLN A 144 -11.80 -18.84 2.73
C GLN A 144 -12.87 -19.41 1.81
N THR A 145 -13.54 -18.58 1.01
CA THR A 145 -14.59 -19.03 0.07
C THR A 145 -14.02 -19.54 -1.26
N LEU A 146 -12.75 -19.28 -1.56
CA LEU A 146 -12.06 -19.67 -2.80
C LEU A 146 -11.12 -20.88 -2.61
N SER A 147 -10.94 -21.38 -1.40
CA SER A 147 -10.18 -22.58 -1.04
C SER A 147 -11.12 -23.77 -0.80
#